data_66163265b82c9b713df626d78f774ae2
#
_entry.id   66163265b82c9b713df626d78f774ae2
#
_cell.length_a   1.000
_cell.length_b   1.000
_cell.length_c   1.000
_cell.angle_alpha   90.00
_cell.angle_beta   90.00
_cell.angle_gamma   90.00
#
_symmetry.space_group_name_H-M   'P 1'
#
loop_
_entity.id
_entity.type
_entity.pdbx_description
1 polymer ?
#
loop_
_entity_poly.entity_id
_entity_poly.type
_entity_poly.pdbx_seq_one_letter_code
_entity_poly.pdbx_strand_id
1 'polypeptide(L)'
;MTQTSPIHIIGGGMAGSEAAWQAAEAGARVILHEMRPVRRTEAHQTDGLAELVCSNSFRSDDHETNAVGLLHEEMRRANSLIMAMGDANQVPAGGALAVDREAFSRAVTARLEAHPNIEIRREEIAGLPPEDWDNVIVATGPLTSPALAEA
;
A
#
# COMPACT_ATOMS: atom_id res chain seq x y z
N MET A 1 -31.16 -1.16 -5.95
CA MET A 1 -29.79 -0.59 -6.10
C MET A 1 -28.85 -1.75 -6.32
N THR A 2 -28.23 -1.85 -7.48
CA THR A 2 -27.19 -2.84 -7.75
C THR A 2 -25.99 -2.47 -6.85
N GLN A 3 -25.70 -3.31 -5.85
CA GLN A 3 -24.45 -3.20 -5.12
C GLN A 3 -23.33 -3.44 -6.16
N THR A 4 -22.52 -2.43 -6.40
CA THR A 4 -21.33 -2.59 -7.24
C THR A 4 -20.39 -3.59 -6.58
N SER A 5 -19.88 -4.56 -7.35
CA SER A 5 -18.91 -5.54 -6.87
C SER A 5 -17.71 -4.82 -6.24
N PRO A 6 -17.15 -5.33 -5.14
CA PRO A 6 -15.99 -4.72 -4.53
C PRO A 6 -14.75 -4.84 -5.44
N ILE A 7 -13.80 -3.95 -5.24
CA ILE A 7 -12.46 -4.09 -5.81
C ILE A 7 -11.63 -4.91 -4.83
N HIS A 8 -11.12 -6.05 -5.30
CA HIS A 8 -10.19 -6.87 -4.53
C HIS A 8 -8.76 -6.45 -4.82
N ILE A 9 -7.97 -6.18 -3.79
CA ILE A 9 -6.56 -5.81 -3.91
C ILE A 9 -5.74 -6.85 -3.15
N ILE A 10 -4.83 -7.51 -3.85
CA ILE A 10 -3.97 -8.56 -3.28
C ILE A 10 -2.59 -7.98 -3.02
N GLY A 11 -2.22 -7.88 -1.75
CA GLY A 11 -0.95 -7.33 -1.27
C GLY A 11 -1.13 -5.96 -0.58
N GLY A 12 -0.79 -5.91 0.70
CA GLY A 12 -0.85 -4.72 1.56
C GLY A 12 0.47 -3.95 1.65
N GLY A 13 1.31 -4.01 0.63
CA GLY A 13 2.50 -3.16 0.49
C GLY A 13 2.13 -1.72 0.13
N MET A 14 3.12 -0.89 -0.20
CA MET A 14 2.88 0.53 -0.56
C MET A 14 1.92 0.67 -1.74
N ALA A 15 2.11 -0.12 -2.81
CA ALA A 15 1.27 -0.06 -4.00
C ALA A 15 -0.18 -0.46 -3.71
N GLY A 16 -0.40 -1.58 -3.01
CA GLY A 16 -1.73 -2.05 -2.65
C GLY A 16 -2.44 -1.13 -1.66
N SER A 17 -1.71 -0.57 -0.70
CA SER A 17 -2.22 0.42 0.25
C SER A 17 -2.68 1.70 -0.44
N GLU A 18 -1.88 2.21 -1.38
CA GLU A 18 -2.25 3.39 -2.18
C GLU A 18 -3.46 3.11 -3.08
N ALA A 19 -3.47 1.96 -3.76
CA ALA A 19 -4.60 1.56 -4.61
C ALA A 19 -5.91 1.43 -3.81
N ALA A 20 -5.84 0.84 -2.61
CA ALA A 20 -6.98 0.74 -1.71
C ALA A 20 -7.51 2.11 -1.30
N TRP A 21 -6.61 3.01 -0.92
CA TRP A 21 -6.96 4.38 -0.55
C TRP A 21 -7.63 5.13 -1.70
N GLN A 22 -7.02 5.16 -2.88
CA GLN A 22 -7.54 5.89 -4.03
C GLN A 22 -8.90 5.36 -4.50
N ALA A 23 -9.06 4.04 -4.55
CA ALA A 23 -10.33 3.42 -4.91
C ALA A 23 -11.44 3.73 -3.90
N ALA A 24 -11.13 3.68 -2.61
CA ALA A 24 -12.08 3.96 -1.54
C ALA A 24 -12.48 5.44 -1.47
N GLU A 25 -11.52 6.36 -1.65
CA GLU A 25 -11.80 7.81 -1.76
C GLU A 25 -12.65 8.15 -2.98
N ALA A 26 -12.53 7.38 -4.07
CA ALA A 26 -13.43 7.48 -5.23
C ALA A 26 -14.81 6.86 -5.00
N GLY A 27 -15.10 6.32 -3.81
CA GLY A 27 -16.39 5.76 -3.43
C GLY A 27 -16.56 4.27 -3.70
N ALA A 28 -15.51 3.57 -4.16
CA ALA A 28 -15.57 2.12 -4.34
C ALA A 28 -15.47 1.38 -3.00
N ARG A 29 -16.16 0.24 -2.89
CA ARG A 29 -15.91 -0.70 -1.81
C ARG A 29 -14.65 -1.50 -2.13
N VAL A 30 -13.74 -1.61 -1.17
CA VAL A 30 -12.44 -2.26 -1.33
C VAL A 30 -12.28 -3.40 -0.32
N ILE A 31 -11.74 -4.52 -0.78
CA ILE A 31 -11.27 -5.62 0.07
C ILE A 31 -9.77 -5.77 -0.18
N LEU A 32 -8.96 -5.39 0.83
CA LEU A 32 -7.52 -5.50 0.79
C LEU A 32 -7.07 -6.80 1.46
N HIS A 33 -6.46 -7.69 0.69
CA HIS A 33 -5.94 -8.97 1.16
C HIS A 33 -4.46 -8.84 1.47
N GLU A 34 -4.09 -9.07 2.73
CA GLU A 34 -2.72 -9.09 3.20
C GLU A 34 -2.40 -10.44 3.87
N MET A 35 -1.41 -11.13 3.38
CA MET A 35 -1.10 -12.48 3.86
C MET A 35 -0.49 -12.52 5.27
N ARG A 36 0.12 -11.44 5.76
CA ARG A 36 0.67 -11.39 7.12
C ARG A 36 -0.44 -11.12 8.15
N PRO A 37 -0.43 -11.76 9.29
CA PRO A 37 0.59 -12.67 9.84
C PRO A 37 0.43 -14.14 9.42
N VAL A 38 -0.60 -14.52 8.65
CA VAL A 38 -0.87 -15.94 8.29
C VAL A 38 0.33 -16.54 7.55
N ARG A 39 0.87 -15.80 6.59
CA ARG A 39 2.11 -16.14 5.90
C ARG A 39 3.08 -14.98 5.97
N ARG A 40 4.28 -15.24 6.45
CA ARG A 40 5.37 -14.27 6.57
C ARG A 40 6.36 -14.40 5.42
N THR A 41 7.12 -13.34 5.16
CA THR A 41 8.30 -13.35 4.30
C THR A 41 9.54 -13.15 5.14
N GLU A 42 10.72 -13.45 4.60
CA GLU A 42 11.99 -13.23 5.28
C GLU A 42 12.33 -11.74 5.49
N ALA A 43 11.78 -10.87 4.64
CA ALA A 43 12.10 -9.44 4.66
C ALA A 43 11.22 -8.64 5.64
N HIS A 44 9.97 -9.05 5.84
CA HIS A 44 9.04 -8.32 6.71
C HIS A 44 9.24 -8.67 8.18
N GLN A 45 9.22 -7.65 9.03
CA GLN A 45 9.41 -7.77 10.47
C GLN A 45 8.10 -7.63 11.26
N THR A 46 7.11 -6.95 10.68
CA THR A 46 5.83 -6.64 11.33
C THR A 46 4.64 -7.10 10.49
N ASP A 47 3.44 -6.94 11.04
CA ASP A 47 2.18 -7.18 10.34
C ASP A 47 1.57 -5.88 9.79
N GLY A 48 2.29 -4.75 9.91
CA GLY A 48 1.87 -3.45 9.42
C GLY A 48 1.78 -3.39 7.89
N LEU A 49 0.81 -2.62 7.37
CA LEU A 49 0.70 -2.33 5.95
C LEU A 49 1.80 -1.36 5.51
N ALA A 50 2.13 -1.37 4.23
CA ALA A 50 3.17 -0.52 3.64
C ALA A 50 4.51 -0.57 4.39
N GLU A 51 4.90 -1.72 4.93
CA GLU A 51 6.17 -1.88 5.63
C GLU A 51 7.35 -1.68 4.68
N LEU A 52 8.29 -0.81 5.08
CA LEU A 52 9.51 -0.52 4.33
C LEU A 52 10.61 -1.52 4.68
N VAL A 53 10.87 -2.48 3.81
CA VAL A 53 11.80 -3.59 4.07
C VAL A 53 13.26 -3.30 3.69
N CYS A 54 13.53 -2.41 2.74
CA CYS A 54 14.87 -2.13 2.24
C CYS A 54 15.45 -0.82 2.79
N SER A 55 14.75 0.29 2.56
CA SER A 55 15.19 1.64 2.90
C SER A 55 14.04 2.42 3.50
N ASN A 56 14.36 3.36 4.40
CA ASN A 56 13.41 4.34 4.90
C ASN A 56 13.42 5.65 4.10
N SER A 57 14.17 5.71 2.99
CA SER A 57 14.27 6.89 2.14
C SER A 57 13.48 6.70 0.85
N PHE A 58 12.64 7.68 0.54
CA PHE A 58 11.97 7.83 -0.75
C PHE A 58 12.83 8.63 -1.75
N ARG A 59 14.09 8.86 -1.46
CA ARG A 59 15.06 9.63 -2.26
C ARG A 59 14.78 11.14 -2.25
N SER A 60 15.25 11.85 -3.28
CA SER A 60 15.12 13.30 -3.40
C SER A 60 13.66 13.76 -3.36
N ASP A 61 13.39 14.81 -2.60
CA ASP A 61 12.08 15.48 -2.55
C ASP A 61 12.08 16.83 -3.26
N ASP A 62 13.14 17.13 -3.99
CA ASP A 62 13.25 18.34 -4.82
C ASP A 62 12.46 18.17 -6.12
N HIS A 63 11.31 18.78 -6.20
CA HIS A 63 10.40 18.70 -7.35
C HIS A 63 10.80 19.62 -8.53
N GLU A 64 11.70 20.55 -8.31
CA GLU A 64 12.11 21.51 -9.36
C GLU A 64 13.24 20.94 -10.23
N THR A 65 14.16 20.18 -9.63
CA THR A 65 15.38 19.72 -10.33
C THR A 65 15.55 18.22 -10.37
N ASN A 66 14.68 17.44 -9.72
CA ASN A 66 14.80 15.99 -9.62
C ASN A 66 13.50 15.27 -10.00
N ALA A 67 13.59 14.29 -10.91
CA ALA A 67 12.43 13.55 -11.39
C ALA A 67 11.68 12.78 -10.28
N VAL A 68 12.38 12.27 -9.26
CA VAL A 68 11.74 11.58 -8.12
C VAL A 68 10.97 12.60 -7.27
N GLY A 69 11.55 13.77 -7.01
CA GLY A 69 10.86 14.85 -6.31
C GLY A 69 9.63 15.34 -7.07
N LEU A 70 9.71 15.44 -8.39
CA LEU A 70 8.55 15.78 -9.23
C LEU A 70 7.44 14.73 -9.10
N LEU A 71 7.79 13.43 -9.12
CA LEU A 71 6.81 12.36 -8.89
C LEU A 71 6.14 12.48 -7.52
N HIS A 72 6.89 12.79 -6.48
CA HIS A 72 6.33 13.03 -5.13
C HIS A 72 5.30 14.18 -5.15
N GLU A 73 5.62 15.27 -5.83
CA GLU A 73 4.71 16.42 -5.95
C GLU A 73 3.43 16.07 -6.72
N GLU A 74 3.54 15.31 -7.81
CA GLU A 74 2.39 14.81 -8.57
C GLU A 74 1.50 13.91 -7.70
N MET A 75 2.10 13.00 -6.93
CA MET A 75 1.38 12.14 -6.00
C MET A 75 0.69 12.93 -4.88
N ARG A 76 1.36 13.96 -4.32
CA ARG A 76 0.73 14.85 -3.32
C ARG A 76 -0.50 15.55 -3.89
N ARG A 77 -0.42 16.05 -5.13
CA ARG A 77 -1.57 16.66 -5.84
C ARG A 77 -2.70 15.67 -6.11
N ALA A 78 -2.38 14.38 -6.23
CA ALA A 78 -3.37 13.30 -6.35
C ALA A 78 -3.90 12.82 -4.99
N ASN A 79 -3.61 13.50 -3.88
CA ASN A 79 -3.99 13.13 -2.52
C ASN A 79 -3.51 11.73 -2.10
N SER A 80 -2.26 11.38 -2.46
CA SER A 80 -1.63 10.11 -2.11
C SER A 80 -1.59 9.90 -0.59
N LEU A 81 -2.05 8.74 -0.14
CA LEU A 81 -1.91 8.31 1.25
C LEU A 81 -0.44 8.11 1.62
N ILE A 82 0.32 7.48 0.74
CA ILE A 82 1.75 7.19 0.97
C ILE A 82 2.52 8.49 1.17
N MET A 83 2.28 9.50 0.33
CA MET A 83 2.94 10.80 0.49
C MET A 83 2.49 11.53 1.75
N ALA A 84 1.19 11.55 2.05
CA ALA A 84 0.67 12.20 3.26
C ALA A 84 1.26 11.58 4.54
N MET A 85 1.37 10.25 4.60
CA MET A 85 1.96 9.57 5.76
C MET A 85 3.48 9.68 5.77
N GLY A 86 4.12 9.75 4.61
CA GLY A 86 5.55 10.04 4.48
C GLY A 86 5.89 11.42 5.04
N ASP A 87 5.20 12.44 4.61
CA ASP A 87 5.38 13.83 5.09
C ASP A 87 5.14 13.95 6.61
N ALA A 88 4.11 13.26 7.13
CA ALA A 88 3.76 13.29 8.56
C ALA A 88 4.76 12.55 9.46
N ASN A 89 5.56 11.63 8.93
CA ASN A 89 6.51 10.80 9.68
C ASN A 89 7.95 11.00 9.21
N GLN A 90 8.25 12.16 8.63
CA GLN A 90 9.57 12.52 8.11
C GLN A 90 10.62 12.61 9.22
N VAL A 91 11.81 12.11 8.91
CA VAL A 91 13.02 12.31 9.73
C VAL A 91 14.05 13.13 8.96
N PRO A 92 14.97 13.86 9.63
CA PRO A 92 15.98 14.67 8.97
C PRO A 92 16.85 13.84 8.02
N ALA A 93 16.93 14.23 6.74
CA ALA A 93 17.70 13.55 5.70
C ALA A 93 18.17 14.50 4.58
N GLY A 94 18.42 15.77 4.91
CA GLY A 94 18.79 16.79 3.91
C GLY A 94 17.67 17.02 2.89
N GLY A 95 17.98 16.93 1.59
CA GLY A 95 17.01 17.11 0.52
C GLY A 95 16.22 15.83 0.16
N ALA A 96 16.37 14.75 0.91
CA ALA A 96 15.62 13.52 0.71
C ALA A 96 14.39 13.44 1.63
N LEU A 97 13.33 12.80 1.16
CA LEU A 97 12.23 12.36 2.01
C LEU A 97 12.60 11.03 2.64
N ALA A 98 12.93 11.03 3.93
CA ALA A 98 13.13 9.84 4.73
C ALA A 98 12.15 9.82 5.90
N VAL A 99 11.76 8.64 6.34
CA VAL A 99 10.71 8.46 7.35
C VAL A 99 11.17 7.55 8.50
N ASP A 100 10.53 7.69 9.65
CA ASP A 100 10.51 6.66 10.67
C ASP A 100 9.68 5.48 10.13
N ARG A 101 10.32 4.33 9.91
CA ARG A 101 9.68 3.15 9.26
C ARG A 101 8.46 2.65 10.00
N GLU A 102 8.56 2.54 11.32
CA GLU A 102 7.48 1.99 12.14
C GLU A 102 6.33 2.98 12.26
N ALA A 103 6.64 4.25 12.49
CA ALA A 103 5.62 5.29 12.55
C ALA A 103 4.88 5.44 11.21
N PHE A 104 5.59 5.39 10.09
CA PHE A 104 5.01 5.42 8.75
C PHE A 104 4.05 4.24 8.53
N SER A 105 4.51 3.00 8.75
CA SER A 105 3.67 1.81 8.55
C SER A 105 2.45 1.81 9.47
N ARG A 106 2.60 2.20 10.75
CA ARG A 106 1.46 2.35 11.67
C ARG A 106 0.45 3.39 11.19
N ALA A 107 0.93 4.53 10.69
CA ALA A 107 0.07 5.60 10.19
C ALA A 107 -0.72 5.18 8.96
N VAL A 108 -0.08 4.52 7.99
CA VAL A 108 -0.76 3.96 6.81
C VAL A 108 -1.81 2.92 7.23
N THR A 109 -1.43 1.98 8.10
CA THR A 109 -2.33 0.93 8.60
C THR A 109 -3.56 1.54 9.27
N ALA A 110 -3.37 2.48 10.18
CA ALA A 110 -4.46 3.13 10.90
C ALA A 110 -5.43 3.89 9.96
N ARG A 111 -4.90 4.55 8.93
CA ARG A 111 -5.75 5.26 7.95
C ARG A 111 -6.60 4.30 7.12
N LEU A 112 -6.04 3.17 6.69
CA LEU A 112 -6.77 2.17 5.92
C LEU A 112 -7.80 1.44 6.79
N GLU A 113 -7.46 1.07 8.02
CA GLU A 113 -8.39 0.43 8.97
C GLU A 113 -9.57 1.33 9.35
N ALA A 114 -9.36 2.64 9.42
CA ALA A 114 -10.40 3.60 9.77
C ALA A 114 -11.32 3.98 8.59
N HIS A 115 -10.96 3.60 7.35
CA HIS A 115 -11.74 4.00 6.18
C HIS A 115 -13.00 3.15 6.02
N PRO A 116 -14.21 3.74 5.94
CA PRO A 116 -15.47 2.99 5.93
C PRO A 116 -15.66 2.09 4.70
N ASN A 117 -15.00 2.39 3.60
CA ASN A 117 -15.09 1.62 2.36
C ASN A 117 -13.98 0.58 2.20
N ILE A 118 -13.08 0.41 3.19
CA ILE A 118 -11.98 -0.55 3.13
C ILE A 118 -12.21 -1.64 4.18
N GLU A 119 -12.20 -2.88 3.72
CA GLU A 119 -12.13 -4.09 4.55
C GLU A 119 -10.76 -4.71 4.38
N ILE A 120 -10.02 -4.92 5.48
CA ILE A 120 -8.72 -5.61 5.45
C ILE A 120 -8.93 -7.05 5.85
N ARG A 121 -8.53 -7.99 4.97
CA ARG A 121 -8.55 -9.42 5.23
C ARG A 121 -7.13 -9.95 5.36
N ARG A 122 -6.84 -10.53 6.51
CA ARG A 122 -5.55 -11.16 6.80
C ARG A 122 -5.58 -12.62 6.35
N GLU A 123 -5.30 -12.83 5.06
CA GLU A 123 -5.35 -14.14 4.41
C GLU A 123 -4.38 -14.21 3.24
N GLU A 124 -3.86 -15.40 2.95
CA GLU A 124 -3.09 -15.66 1.73
C GLU A 124 -4.02 -15.98 0.56
N ILE A 125 -3.84 -15.31 -0.55
CA ILE A 125 -4.43 -15.71 -1.83
C ILE A 125 -3.43 -16.63 -2.53
N ALA A 126 -3.63 -17.94 -2.34
CA ALA A 126 -2.69 -18.97 -2.76
C ALA A 126 -3.03 -19.50 -4.17
N GLY A 127 -2.85 -18.68 -5.18
CA GLY A 127 -3.16 -19.02 -6.57
C GLY A 127 -3.81 -17.87 -7.30
N LEU A 128 -4.39 -18.15 -8.47
CA LEU A 128 -5.14 -17.13 -9.19
C LEU A 128 -6.37 -16.68 -8.37
N PRO A 129 -6.75 -15.39 -8.46
CA PRO A 129 -7.97 -14.92 -7.83
C PRO A 129 -9.19 -15.72 -8.32
N PRO A 130 -10.22 -15.90 -7.47
CA PRO A 130 -11.48 -16.53 -7.88
C PRO A 130 -12.09 -15.85 -9.11
N GLU A 131 -12.64 -16.63 -10.03
CA GLU A 131 -13.22 -16.12 -11.30
C GLU A 131 -14.44 -15.21 -11.10
N ASP A 132 -15.09 -15.30 -9.93
CA ASP A 132 -16.24 -14.47 -9.57
C ASP A 132 -15.86 -13.10 -8.98
N TRP A 133 -14.57 -12.80 -8.88
CA TRP A 133 -14.11 -11.46 -8.54
C TRP A 133 -14.00 -10.59 -9.79
N ASP A 134 -14.97 -9.72 -10.00
CA ASP A 134 -15.06 -8.87 -11.19
C ASP A 134 -13.90 -7.88 -11.36
N ASN A 135 -13.37 -7.38 -10.24
CA ASN A 135 -12.34 -6.34 -10.24
C ASN A 135 -11.21 -6.73 -9.28
N VAL A 136 -10.03 -7.00 -9.82
CA VAL A 136 -8.86 -7.43 -9.05
C VAL A 136 -7.63 -6.63 -9.42
N ILE A 137 -6.91 -6.16 -8.40
CA ILE A 137 -5.58 -5.56 -8.52
C ILE A 137 -4.59 -6.49 -7.80
N VAL A 138 -3.61 -7.02 -8.52
CA VAL A 138 -2.50 -7.77 -7.91
C VAL A 138 -1.34 -6.82 -7.67
N ALA A 139 -1.04 -6.56 -6.40
CA ALA A 139 -0.04 -5.59 -5.95
C ALA A 139 0.96 -6.21 -4.95
N THR A 140 1.32 -7.46 -5.16
CA THR A 140 2.16 -8.25 -4.25
C THR A 140 3.65 -7.93 -4.32
N GLY A 141 4.08 -7.23 -5.37
CA GLY A 141 5.48 -6.83 -5.56
C GLY A 141 6.44 -8.03 -5.69
N PRO A 142 7.73 -7.84 -5.34
CA PRO A 142 8.75 -8.87 -5.51
C PRO A 142 8.67 -10.02 -4.48
N LEU A 143 7.88 -9.86 -3.42
CA LEU A 143 7.73 -10.85 -2.34
C LEU A 143 6.40 -11.60 -2.42
N THR A 144 5.91 -11.81 -3.63
CA THR A 144 4.73 -12.64 -3.93
C THR A 144 4.89 -14.04 -3.34
N SER A 145 3.82 -14.59 -2.75
CA SER A 145 3.85 -15.95 -2.23
C SER A 145 4.14 -16.97 -3.34
N PRO A 146 4.87 -18.06 -3.06
CA PRO A 146 5.18 -19.05 -4.09
C PRO A 146 3.95 -19.60 -4.80
N ALA A 147 2.88 -19.87 -4.06
CA ALA A 147 1.66 -20.42 -4.63
C ALA A 147 0.97 -19.46 -5.64
N LEU A 148 0.99 -18.16 -5.36
CA LEU A 148 0.47 -17.16 -6.31
C LEU A 148 1.46 -16.93 -7.47
N ALA A 149 2.77 -17.00 -7.21
CA ALA A 149 3.79 -16.79 -8.24
C ALA A 149 3.86 -17.92 -9.26
N GLU A 150 3.48 -19.14 -8.88
CA GLU A 150 3.44 -20.33 -9.75
C GLU A 150 2.14 -20.43 -10.56
N ALA A 151 1.10 -19.74 -10.14
CA ALA A 151 -0.20 -19.75 -10.79
C ALA A 151 -0.27 -18.78 -11.98
#